data_9254c5af887262324122f268eb93821a
#
_entry.id   9254c5af887262324122f268eb93821a
#
_cell.length_a   1.000
_cell.length_b   1.000
_cell.length_c   1.000
_cell.angle_alpha   90.00
_cell.angle_beta   90.00
_cell.angle_gamma   90.00
#
_symmetry.space_group_name_H-M   'P 1'
#
loop_
_entity.id
_entity.type
_entity.pdbx_description
1 polymer ?
#
loop_
_entity_poly.entity_id
_entity_poly.type
_entity_poly.pdbx_seq_one_letter_code
_entity_poly.pdbx_strand_id
1 'polypeptide(L)'
;MTKILIAEDNPVNRELLRELLENHGYTVIEACDGQEALRMVEETGPDLLLLDIGMPFLDGYAVARKIRENPKLAPFPILAITAYAMQGDREKILLAGFDGYLSKPINASVLASELERLLSGRSAQSSIPNQSPKSYVQVGKRQAGTGK
;
A
#
# COMPACT_ATOMS: atom_id res chain seq x y z
N MET A 1 15.82 0.38 -10.56
CA MET A 1 15.63 0.73 -9.18
C MET A 1 14.16 0.81 -8.84
N THR A 2 13.77 0.16 -7.77
CA THR A 2 12.36 0.12 -7.41
C THR A 2 11.93 1.44 -6.77
N LYS A 3 10.87 2.00 -7.30
CA LYS A 3 10.38 3.31 -6.89
C LYS A 3 9.03 3.16 -6.19
N ILE A 4 8.94 3.67 -4.97
CA ILE A 4 7.71 3.62 -4.18
C ILE A 4 7.17 5.04 -4.04
N LEU A 5 5.90 5.22 -4.34
CA LEU A 5 5.24 6.49 -4.11
C LEU A 5 4.50 6.40 -2.78
N ILE A 6 4.77 7.33 -1.87
CA ILE A 6 4.07 7.41 -0.60
C ILE A 6 3.04 8.52 -0.69
N ALA A 7 1.81 8.22 -0.34
CA ALA A 7 0.77 9.23 -0.22
C ALA A 7 0.35 9.30 1.24
N GLU A 8 0.73 10.36 1.90
CA GLU A 8 0.50 10.55 3.33
C GLU A 8 0.49 12.05 3.60
N ASP A 9 -0.58 12.55 4.22
CA ASP A 9 -0.69 13.99 4.43
C ASP A 9 0.11 14.51 5.63
N ASN A 10 0.40 13.64 6.61
CA ASN A 10 1.15 14.07 7.78
C ASN A 10 2.65 14.02 7.48
N PRO A 11 3.35 15.15 7.58
CA PRO A 11 4.76 15.18 7.18
C PRO A 11 5.67 14.32 8.06
N VAL A 12 5.35 14.17 9.33
CA VAL A 12 6.16 13.34 10.22
C VAL A 12 6.03 11.87 9.83
N ASN A 13 4.81 11.43 9.58
CA ASN A 13 4.59 10.05 9.16
C ASN A 13 5.21 9.79 7.80
N ARG A 14 5.12 10.77 6.92
CA ARG A 14 5.67 10.63 5.58
C ARG A 14 7.18 10.48 5.63
N GLU A 15 7.83 11.28 6.49
CA GLU A 15 9.26 11.19 6.64
C GLU A 15 9.70 9.86 7.22
N LEU A 16 8.94 9.35 8.20
CA LEU A 16 9.26 8.08 8.80
C LEU A 16 9.17 6.95 7.77
N LEU A 17 8.12 6.96 6.97
CA LEU A 17 7.98 5.95 5.93
C LEU A 17 9.12 6.04 4.92
N ARG A 18 9.50 7.26 4.56
CA ARG A 18 10.60 7.44 3.63
C ARG A 18 11.88 6.83 4.15
N GLU A 19 12.18 7.07 5.42
CA GLU A 19 13.38 6.51 6.01
C GLU A 19 13.35 4.98 6.00
N LEU A 20 12.22 4.41 6.37
CA LEU A 20 12.11 2.97 6.38
C LEU A 20 12.33 2.38 4.99
N LEU A 21 11.74 3.00 3.99
CA LEU A 21 11.85 2.49 2.62
C LEU A 21 13.25 2.69 2.06
N GLU A 22 13.83 3.84 2.32
CA GLU A 22 15.19 4.09 1.80
C GLU A 22 16.21 3.17 2.45
N ASN A 23 16.00 2.83 3.72
CA ASN A 23 16.88 1.88 4.37
C ASN A 23 16.81 0.49 3.76
N HIS A 24 15.72 0.18 3.09
CA HIS A 24 15.59 -1.10 2.39
C HIS A 24 15.97 -1.01 0.92
N GLY A 25 16.54 0.11 0.49
CA GLY A 25 17.04 0.22 -0.86
C GLY A 25 16.07 0.73 -1.89
N TYR A 26 14.89 1.18 -1.48
CA TYR A 26 13.91 1.70 -2.42
C TYR A 26 14.14 3.19 -2.68
N THR A 27 13.78 3.62 -3.87
CA THR A 27 13.71 5.03 -4.20
C THR A 27 12.31 5.51 -3.82
N VAL A 28 12.22 6.65 -3.16
CA VAL A 28 10.95 7.14 -2.63
C VAL A 28 10.56 8.46 -3.28
N ILE A 29 9.29 8.56 -3.68
CA ILE A 29 8.71 9.84 -4.05
C ILE A 29 7.49 10.05 -3.17
N GLU A 30 7.08 11.29 -2.98
CA GLU A 30 6.08 11.64 -2.00
C GLU A 30 4.94 12.44 -2.59
N ALA A 31 3.72 12.16 -2.12
CA ALA A 31 2.54 12.96 -2.41
C ALA A 31 1.89 13.34 -1.09
N CYS A 32 1.37 14.55 -1.01
CA CYS A 32 0.78 15.07 0.21
C CYS A 32 -0.70 14.80 0.32
N ASP A 33 -1.36 14.45 -0.76
CA ASP A 33 -2.78 14.16 -0.74
C ASP A 33 -3.14 13.24 -1.89
N GLY A 34 -4.40 12.86 -1.96
CA GLY A 34 -4.85 11.88 -2.93
C GLY A 34 -4.81 12.37 -4.36
N GLN A 35 -5.09 13.64 -4.59
CA GLN A 35 -5.05 14.17 -5.93
C GLN A 35 -3.63 14.18 -6.47
N GLU A 36 -2.70 14.60 -5.65
CA GLU A 36 -1.31 14.59 -6.05
C GLU A 36 -0.85 13.17 -6.30
N ALA A 37 -1.29 12.22 -5.48
CA ALA A 37 -0.92 10.83 -5.66
C ALA A 37 -1.38 10.31 -7.02
N LEU A 38 -2.62 10.60 -7.39
CA LEU A 38 -3.12 10.16 -8.70
C LEU A 38 -2.31 10.74 -9.83
N ARG A 39 -2.00 12.02 -9.75
CA ARG A 39 -1.21 12.66 -10.79
C ARG A 39 0.16 12.02 -10.88
N MET A 40 0.78 11.77 -9.73
CA MET A 40 2.14 11.25 -9.72
C MET A 40 2.22 9.80 -10.16
N VAL A 41 1.18 9.01 -9.92
CA VAL A 41 1.17 7.64 -10.42
C VAL A 41 1.31 7.66 -11.95
N GLU A 42 0.61 8.56 -12.59
CA GLU A 42 0.68 8.63 -14.05
C GLU A 42 1.98 9.26 -14.53
N GLU A 43 2.44 10.29 -13.84
CA GLU A 43 3.59 11.05 -14.33
C GLU A 43 4.92 10.41 -14.04
N THR A 44 5.07 9.75 -12.89
CA THR A 44 6.37 9.26 -12.49
C THR A 44 6.55 7.76 -12.64
N GLY A 45 5.46 7.03 -12.85
CA GLY A 45 5.54 5.59 -13.06
C GLY A 45 6.17 4.80 -11.93
N PRO A 46 5.68 4.97 -10.69
CA PRO A 46 6.24 4.19 -9.59
C PRO A 46 5.89 2.71 -9.72
N ASP A 47 6.60 1.90 -8.96
CA ASP A 47 6.35 0.46 -8.97
C ASP A 47 5.27 0.06 -7.99
N LEU A 48 4.97 0.90 -7.01
CA LEU A 48 3.97 0.61 -6.00
C LEU A 48 3.54 1.90 -5.33
N LEU A 49 2.28 1.97 -4.91
CA LEU A 49 1.75 3.10 -4.16
C LEU A 49 1.45 2.66 -2.74
N LEU A 50 2.05 3.36 -1.78
CA LEU A 50 1.80 3.16 -0.37
C LEU A 50 0.88 4.30 0.06
N LEU A 51 -0.36 3.99 0.41
CA LEU A 51 -1.42 4.97 0.45
C LEU A 51 -2.14 4.99 1.79
N ASP A 52 -2.09 6.12 2.47
CA ASP A 52 -2.83 6.32 3.71
C ASP A 52 -4.31 6.50 3.39
N ILE A 53 -5.15 5.68 3.99
CA ILE A 53 -6.57 5.74 3.71
C ILE A 53 -7.21 7.01 4.26
N GLY A 54 -6.71 7.51 5.39
CA GLY A 54 -7.36 8.59 6.11
C GLY A 54 -7.00 10.00 5.69
N MET A 55 -6.56 10.21 4.47
CA MET A 55 -6.19 11.55 4.03
C MET A 55 -7.40 12.43 3.79
N PRO A 56 -7.24 13.75 3.97
CA PRO A 56 -8.34 14.67 3.70
C PRO A 56 -8.59 14.84 2.20
N PHE A 57 -9.70 15.45 1.87
CA PHE A 57 -10.14 15.75 0.50
C PHE A 57 -10.43 14.47 -0.27
N LEU A 58 -9.49 13.94 -0.98
CA LEU A 58 -9.70 12.70 -1.72
C LEU A 58 -9.06 11.59 -0.91
N ASP A 59 -9.86 10.79 -0.25
CA ASP A 59 -9.33 9.77 0.65
C ASP A 59 -8.79 8.57 -0.11
N GLY A 60 -8.14 7.66 0.62
CA GLY A 60 -7.47 6.52 0.01
C GLY A 60 -8.39 5.60 -0.74
N TYR A 61 -9.63 5.43 -0.28
CA TYR A 61 -10.58 4.57 -1.00
C TYR A 61 -10.86 5.13 -2.40
N ALA A 62 -11.05 6.44 -2.46
CA ALA A 62 -11.33 7.08 -3.74
C ALA A 62 -10.14 7.00 -4.68
N VAL A 63 -8.93 7.16 -4.13
CA VAL A 63 -7.72 7.04 -4.94
C VAL A 63 -7.61 5.64 -5.54
N ALA A 64 -7.78 4.62 -4.71
CA ALA A 64 -7.67 3.24 -5.18
C ALA A 64 -8.71 2.96 -6.28
N ARG A 65 -9.92 3.43 -6.06
CA ARG A 65 -10.98 3.21 -7.03
C ARG A 65 -10.66 3.85 -8.37
N LYS A 66 -10.14 5.08 -8.34
CA LYS A 66 -9.79 5.76 -9.57
C LYS A 66 -8.67 5.07 -10.31
N ILE A 67 -7.71 4.53 -9.59
CA ILE A 67 -6.63 3.77 -10.21
C ILE A 67 -7.18 2.52 -10.88
N ARG A 68 -8.07 1.80 -10.20
CA ARG A 68 -8.61 0.57 -10.75
C ARG A 68 -9.53 0.81 -11.94
N GLU A 69 -10.13 1.99 -12.02
CA GLU A 69 -10.98 2.33 -13.16
C GLU A 69 -10.18 2.73 -14.39
N ASN A 70 -8.91 3.02 -14.24
CA ASN A 70 -8.07 3.43 -15.35
C ASN A 70 -7.40 2.20 -15.94
N PRO A 71 -7.73 1.80 -17.18
CA PRO A 71 -7.18 0.58 -17.75
C PRO A 71 -5.66 0.56 -17.82
N LYS A 72 -5.05 1.73 -17.93
CA LYS A 72 -3.59 1.79 -17.99
C LYS A 72 -2.96 1.48 -16.64
N LEU A 73 -3.69 1.71 -15.56
CA LEU A 73 -3.15 1.57 -14.21
C LEU A 73 -3.76 0.41 -13.44
N ALA A 74 -4.77 -0.24 -13.98
CA ALA A 74 -5.57 -1.18 -13.22
C ALA A 74 -4.78 -2.20 -12.40
N PRO A 75 -3.73 -2.82 -12.92
CA PRO A 75 -3.01 -3.84 -12.15
C PRO A 75 -1.94 -3.27 -11.23
N PHE A 76 -1.86 -1.98 -11.13
CA PHE A 76 -0.83 -1.33 -10.34
C PHE A 76 -0.96 -1.69 -8.85
N PRO A 77 0.12 -2.09 -8.15
CA PRO A 77 -0.03 -2.52 -6.75
C PRO A 77 -0.22 -1.35 -5.81
N ILE A 78 -1.21 -1.49 -4.93
CA ILE A 78 -1.54 -0.47 -3.94
C ILE A 78 -1.57 -1.11 -2.56
N LEU A 79 -0.77 -0.58 -1.65
CA LEU A 79 -0.72 -1.06 -0.28
C LEU A 79 -1.28 0.03 0.63
N ALA A 80 -2.33 -0.29 1.36
CA ALA A 80 -3.00 0.67 2.22
C ALA A 80 -2.33 0.79 3.57
N ILE A 81 -2.35 1.99 4.13
CA ILE A 81 -1.96 2.19 5.52
C ILE A 81 -3.18 2.76 6.22
N THR A 82 -3.51 2.24 7.38
CA THR A 82 -4.69 2.69 8.08
C THR A 82 -4.49 2.65 9.59
N ALA A 83 -5.09 3.62 10.28
CA ALA A 83 -5.13 3.62 11.73
C ALA A 83 -6.28 2.75 12.24
N TYR A 84 -7.17 2.34 11.35
CA TYR A 84 -8.37 1.61 11.73
C TYR A 84 -8.45 0.30 10.95
N ALA A 85 -7.80 -0.74 11.45
CA ALA A 85 -7.79 -2.01 10.75
C ALA A 85 -8.70 -3.00 11.44
N MET A 86 -9.93 -2.62 11.67
CA MET A 86 -10.89 -3.52 12.26
C MET A 86 -11.43 -4.46 11.20
N GLN A 87 -12.15 -5.48 11.64
CA GLN A 87 -12.57 -6.54 10.74
C GLN A 87 -13.37 -6.03 9.54
N GLY A 88 -14.32 -5.16 9.80
CA GLY A 88 -15.10 -4.61 8.71
C GLY A 88 -14.28 -3.76 7.76
N ASP A 89 -13.26 -3.10 8.28
CA ASP A 89 -12.41 -2.26 7.46
C ASP A 89 -11.56 -3.07 6.51
N ARG A 90 -11.12 -4.24 6.94
CA ARG A 90 -10.31 -5.08 6.07
C ARG A 90 -11.07 -5.44 4.81
N GLU A 91 -12.33 -5.85 4.95
CA GLU A 91 -13.13 -6.19 3.79
C GLU A 91 -13.34 -4.99 2.89
N LYS A 92 -13.59 -3.85 3.48
CA LYS A 92 -13.79 -2.62 2.74
C LYS A 92 -12.54 -2.24 1.95
N ILE A 93 -11.38 -2.40 2.57
CA ILE A 93 -10.11 -2.10 1.94
C ILE A 93 -9.90 -3.01 0.72
N LEU A 94 -10.10 -4.29 0.89
CA LEU A 94 -9.87 -5.21 -0.21
C LEU A 94 -10.88 -5.01 -1.33
N LEU A 95 -12.12 -4.72 -0.99
CA LEU A 95 -13.12 -4.46 -2.01
C LEU A 95 -12.86 -3.19 -2.79
N ALA A 96 -12.18 -2.24 -2.17
CA ALA A 96 -11.87 -0.99 -2.86
C ALA A 96 -10.74 -1.15 -3.87
N GLY A 97 -10.06 -2.29 -3.86
CA GLY A 97 -9.03 -2.55 -4.84
C GLY A 97 -7.61 -2.52 -4.32
N PHE A 98 -7.44 -2.45 -3.01
CA PHE A 98 -6.10 -2.51 -2.43
C PHE A 98 -5.58 -3.95 -2.49
N ASP A 99 -4.27 -4.08 -2.65
CA ASP A 99 -3.64 -5.39 -2.69
C ASP A 99 -3.21 -5.87 -1.33
N GLY A 100 -3.25 -5.01 -0.34
CA GLY A 100 -2.93 -5.36 1.03
C GLY A 100 -3.09 -4.15 1.91
N TYR A 101 -2.85 -4.31 3.20
CA TYR A 101 -2.93 -3.19 4.12
C TYR A 101 -2.01 -3.40 5.31
N LEU A 102 -1.61 -2.29 5.93
CA LEU A 102 -0.84 -2.28 7.16
C LEU A 102 -1.51 -1.37 8.15
N SER A 103 -1.53 -1.78 9.41
CA SER A 103 -2.07 -0.95 10.48
C SER A 103 -1.00 -0.05 11.04
N LYS A 104 -1.38 1.14 11.44
CA LYS A 104 -0.49 2.02 12.19
C LYS A 104 -0.48 1.59 13.64
N PRO A 105 0.66 1.66 14.32
CA PRO A 105 1.95 2.13 13.83
C PRO A 105 2.63 1.10 12.94
N ILE A 106 3.38 1.56 11.98
CA ILE A 106 3.97 0.69 10.99
C ILE A 106 5.13 -0.10 11.58
N ASN A 107 5.11 -1.40 11.36
CA ASN A 107 6.21 -2.28 11.74
C ASN A 107 7.11 -2.45 10.54
N ALA A 108 8.39 -2.16 10.71
CA ALA A 108 9.32 -2.19 9.59
C ALA A 108 9.43 -3.56 8.92
N SER A 109 9.44 -4.62 9.72
CA SER A 109 9.54 -5.97 9.16
C SER A 109 8.31 -6.34 8.35
N VAL A 110 7.15 -6.00 8.85
CA VAL A 110 5.91 -6.29 8.15
C VAL A 110 5.83 -5.48 6.87
N LEU A 111 6.23 -4.22 6.92
CA LEU A 111 6.26 -3.39 5.73
C LEU A 111 7.16 -4.01 4.67
N ALA A 112 8.37 -4.42 5.06
CA ALA A 112 9.31 -4.99 4.11
C ALA A 112 8.75 -6.28 3.50
N SER A 113 8.12 -7.12 4.29
CA SER A 113 7.53 -8.36 3.78
C SER A 113 6.43 -8.11 2.79
N GLU A 114 5.55 -7.16 3.11
CA GLU A 114 4.44 -6.87 2.22
C GLU A 114 4.93 -6.25 0.91
N LEU A 115 5.94 -5.40 0.98
CA LEU A 115 6.49 -4.82 -0.23
C LEU A 115 7.10 -5.89 -1.12
N GLU A 116 7.85 -6.79 -0.53
CA GLU A 116 8.45 -7.87 -1.30
C GLU A 116 7.40 -8.74 -1.95
N ARG A 117 6.35 -9.05 -1.21
CA ARG A 117 5.27 -9.87 -1.73
C ARG A 117 4.60 -9.21 -2.93
N LEU A 118 4.28 -7.94 -2.80
CA LEU A 118 3.56 -7.25 -3.86
C LEU A 118 4.43 -6.97 -5.07
N LEU A 119 5.69 -6.63 -4.84
CA LEU A 119 6.59 -6.33 -5.95
C LEU A 119 6.99 -7.61 -6.69
N SER A 120 7.19 -8.69 -5.96
CA SER A 120 7.47 -9.98 -6.60
C SER A 120 6.27 -10.50 -7.37
N GLY A 121 5.09 -10.28 -6.83
CA GLY A 121 3.86 -10.73 -7.46
C GLY A 121 3.65 -10.12 -8.82
N ARG A 122 4.19 -8.93 -9.05
CA ARG A 122 4.03 -8.30 -10.34
C ARG A 122 4.71 -9.10 -11.45
N SER A 123 5.86 -9.68 -11.15
CA SER A 123 6.55 -10.41 -12.18
C SER A 123 6.15 -11.88 -12.22
N ALA A 124 5.59 -12.39 -11.13
CA ALA A 124 5.21 -13.78 -11.09
C ALA A 124 3.73 -13.93 -10.79
N GLN A 125 2.97 -13.01 -11.22
CA GLN A 125 1.59 -12.93 -10.82
C GLN A 125 0.78 -14.16 -11.13
N SER A 126 1.16 -14.85 -12.13
CA SER A 126 0.36 -15.98 -12.52
C SER A 126 0.51 -17.14 -11.56
N SER A 127 1.52 -17.14 -10.76
CA SER A 127 1.78 -18.31 -9.97
C SER A 127 1.21 -18.28 -8.58
N ILE A 128 0.69 -17.14 -8.11
CA ILE A 128 0.23 -17.12 -6.76
C ILE A 128 -1.03 -16.42 -6.57
N PRO A 129 -2.02 -16.72 -7.26
CA PRO A 129 -3.23 -15.95 -7.13
C PRO A 129 -3.95 -16.18 -5.84
N ASN A 130 -3.88 -17.35 -5.31
CA ASN A 130 -4.81 -17.63 -4.25
C ASN A 130 -4.26 -17.49 -2.87
N GLN A 131 -3.01 -17.19 -2.71
CA GLN A 131 -2.56 -17.04 -1.38
C GLN A 131 -2.56 -15.68 -0.89
N SER A 132 -2.70 -14.72 -1.70
CA SER A 132 -2.64 -13.37 -1.25
C SER A 132 -3.62 -13.03 -0.16
N PRO A 133 -4.86 -13.37 -0.24
CA PRO A 133 -5.77 -12.94 0.81
C PRO A 133 -5.42 -13.48 2.16
N LYS A 134 -4.81 -14.62 2.18
CA LYS A 134 -4.53 -15.19 3.45
C LYS A 134 -3.40 -14.53 4.15
N SER A 135 -2.47 -14.01 3.42
CA SER A 135 -1.32 -13.43 4.05
C SER A 135 -1.66 -12.21 4.84
N TYR A 136 -2.77 -11.57 4.59
CA TYR A 136 -3.11 -10.41 5.35
C TYR A 136 -3.57 -10.72 6.73
N VAL A 137 -4.09 -11.88 6.92
CA VAL A 137 -4.74 -12.20 8.16
C VAL A 137 -3.77 -12.29 9.30
N GLN A 138 -2.62 -12.77 9.05
CA GLN A 138 -1.74 -12.93 10.12
C GLN A 138 -1.04 -11.73 10.51
N VAL A 139 -1.13 -10.77 9.77
CA VAL A 139 -0.50 -9.59 10.13
C VAL A 139 -1.05 -9.06 11.34
N GLY A 140 -1.88 -9.05 11.55
CA GLY A 140 -2.37 -8.41 12.64
C GLY A 140 -2.12 -9.01 13.84
N LYS A 141 -2.22 -9.25 13.72
CA LYS A 141 -2.24 -9.66 14.47
C LYS A 141 -1.59 -10.43 14.82
N ARG A 142 -1.44 -10.61 14.67
CA ARG A 142 -0.80 -11.18 14.52
C ARG A 142 -0.45 -11.55 14.84
N GLN A 143 -0.60 -11.69 15.01
CA GLN A 143 -0.33 -12.08 14.72
C GLN A 143 -0.39 -12.64 14.78
N ALA A 144 -0.56 -12.72 15.50
CA ALA A 144 -0.55 -13.24 15.17
C ALA A 144 -0.66 -13.90 14.99
N GLY A 145 -0.81 -14.17 15.30
CA GLY A 145 -0.66 -14.65 14.78
C GLY A 145 -0.70 -15.29 14.46
N THR A 146 -0.50 -15.40 14.50
CA THR A 146 -0.29 -15.93 13.83
C THR A 146 -0.15 -16.45 13.32
N GLY A 147 -0.19 -16.51 13.40
CA GLY A 147 0.18 -16.78 12.69
C GLY A 147 0.42 -17.30 12.49
N LYS A 148 0.70 -17.36 12.57
CA LYS A 148 1.13 -17.58 11.99
C LYS A 148 1.12 -17.84 11.65
#